data_84e40e7ec3d2d73a22e649bf9882531a
#
_entry.id   84e40e7ec3d2d73a22e649bf9882531a
#
_cell.length_a   1.000
_cell.length_b   1.000
_cell.length_c   1.000
_cell.angle_alpha   90.00
_cell.angle_beta   90.00
_cell.angle_gamma   90.00
#
_symmetry.space_group_name_H-M   'P 1'
#
loop_
_entity.id
_entity.type
_entity.pdbx_description
1 polymer ?
#
loop_
_entity_poly.entity_id
_entity_poly.type
_entity_poly.pdbx_seq_one_letter_code
_entity_poly.pdbx_strand_id
1 'polypeptide(L)'
;MGSLVGHVAPGFGFFVIGLWHLLNHIKLHAVNPNYTSLPWFPTSKLRYLELFLIMGDGTIPSNHLHNFEHSSISMTFFVYASFAIILDRMGPKAQYGLTQLLGQYHLLLQSVILVSLVTTLMGIRNPKSFLISFVRSLSILFQGVWLMFMGFMLWTPAFMPKGCYLNLEEGHKVVRCHSHEALERAKSLVNLQFSWFLILVTVCAMCLYLFLIKIYGHKVEYNSLLKYEERDLEEDEDEDVEAQKKSKLGESKSFVHL
;
A
#
# COMPACT_ATOMS: atom_id res chain seq x y z
N MET A 1 -6.63 -25.80 9.93
CA MET A 1 -7.35 -24.53 10.20
C MET A 1 -7.38 -23.71 8.93
N GLY A 2 -8.51 -23.63 8.25
CA GLY A 2 -8.68 -22.78 7.08
C GLY A 2 -10.12 -22.81 6.63
N SER A 3 -10.67 -21.66 6.30
CA SER A 3 -11.99 -21.53 5.70
C SER A 3 -11.95 -20.49 4.59
N LEU A 4 -12.91 -20.55 3.68
CA LEU A 4 -13.06 -19.53 2.63
C LEU A 4 -13.10 -18.11 3.25
N VAL A 5 -13.94 -17.93 4.24
CA VAL A 5 -14.09 -16.62 4.94
C VAL A 5 -12.80 -16.19 5.63
N GLY A 6 -12.08 -17.16 6.26
CA GLY A 6 -10.80 -16.90 6.94
C GLY A 6 -9.67 -16.43 6.01
N HIS A 7 -9.83 -16.57 4.69
CA HIS A 7 -8.87 -16.05 3.70
C HIS A 7 -9.43 -14.85 2.93
N VAL A 8 -10.70 -14.89 2.54
CA VAL A 8 -11.30 -13.82 1.75
C VAL A 8 -11.49 -12.54 2.55
N ALA A 9 -11.93 -12.63 3.82
CA ALA A 9 -12.16 -11.44 4.63
C ALA A 9 -10.87 -10.64 4.94
N PRO A 10 -9.78 -11.25 5.46
CA PRO A 10 -8.52 -10.53 5.63
C PRO A 10 -7.91 -10.14 4.29
N GLY A 11 -8.05 -10.97 3.24
CA GLY A 11 -7.60 -10.63 1.88
C GLY A 11 -8.25 -9.36 1.36
N PHE A 12 -9.54 -9.19 1.55
CA PHE A 12 -10.26 -7.96 1.18
C PHE A 12 -9.74 -6.76 2.00
N GLY A 13 -9.48 -6.93 3.28
CA GLY A 13 -8.87 -5.89 4.12
C GLY A 13 -7.51 -5.42 3.57
N PHE A 14 -6.59 -6.35 3.29
CA PHE A 14 -5.30 -6.03 2.69
C PHE A 14 -5.43 -5.37 1.31
N PHE A 15 -6.38 -5.83 0.49
CA PHE A 15 -6.66 -5.23 -0.81
C PHE A 15 -7.06 -3.75 -0.69
N VAL A 16 -8.02 -3.44 0.18
CA VAL A 16 -8.49 -2.06 0.39
C VAL A 16 -7.38 -1.18 0.95
N ILE A 17 -6.65 -1.65 1.95
CA ILE A 17 -5.52 -0.91 2.54
C ILE A 17 -4.42 -0.67 1.51
N GLY A 18 -4.01 -1.72 0.77
CA GLY A 18 -2.98 -1.61 -0.26
C GLY A 18 -3.35 -0.63 -1.37
N LEU A 19 -4.60 -0.70 -1.86
CA LEU A 19 -5.12 0.22 -2.86
C LEU A 19 -5.16 1.66 -2.34
N TRP A 20 -5.63 1.87 -1.11
CA TRP A 20 -5.64 3.17 -0.45
C TRP A 20 -4.25 3.79 -0.37
N HIS A 21 -3.25 3.02 0.07
CA HIS A 21 -1.86 3.49 0.13
C HIS A 21 -1.30 3.81 -1.25
N LEU A 22 -1.54 2.93 -2.21
CA LEU A 22 -1.07 3.11 -3.58
C LEU A 22 -1.59 4.42 -4.17
N LEU A 23 -2.90 4.66 -4.09
CA LEU A 23 -3.55 5.88 -4.59
C LEU A 23 -3.01 7.15 -3.90
N ASN A 24 -2.89 7.13 -2.58
CA ASN A 24 -2.42 8.29 -1.84
C ASN A 24 -0.94 8.60 -2.08
N HIS A 25 -0.07 7.59 -2.16
CA HIS A 25 1.34 7.79 -2.48
C HIS A 25 1.54 8.31 -3.90
N ILE A 26 0.79 7.80 -4.88
CA ILE A 26 0.84 8.30 -6.27
C ILE A 26 0.37 9.77 -6.31
N LYS A 27 -0.76 10.08 -5.68
CA LYS A 27 -1.28 11.46 -5.62
C LYS A 27 -0.27 12.40 -4.97
N LEU A 28 0.28 12.01 -3.83
CA LEU A 28 1.27 12.82 -3.12
C LEU A 28 2.52 13.07 -3.98
N HIS A 29 3.00 12.04 -4.68
CA HIS A 29 4.14 12.15 -5.58
C HIS A 29 3.85 13.06 -6.79
N ALA A 30 2.64 12.98 -7.34
CA ALA A 30 2.23 13.79 -8.49
C ALA A 30 2.07 15.28 -8.16
N VAL A 31 1.66 15.60 -6.93
CA VAL A 31 1.35 16.99 -6.52
C VAL A 31 2.53 17.67 -5.84
N ASN A 32 3.42 16.91 -5.19
CA ASN A 32 4.52 17.47 -4.41
C ASN A 32 5.88 17.11 -5.01
N PRO A 33 6.64 18.07 -5.56
CA PRO A 33 7.98 17.83 -6.09
C PRO A 33 8.97 17.32 -5.03
N ASN A 34 8.74 17.68 -3.75
CA ASN A 34 9.53 17.20 -2.61
C ASN A 34 8.78 16.06 -1.90
N TYR A 35 8.54 14.96 -2.61
CA TYR A 35 7.86 13.80 -2.05
C TYR A 35 8.46 13.35 -0.72
N THR A 36 7.59 13.18 0.29
CA THR A 36 7.93 12.53 1.56
C THR A 36 6.75 11.66 1.94
N SER A 37 7.01 10.40 2.30
CA SER A 37 5.96 9.47 2.70
C SER A 37 5.25 9.97 3.96
N LEU A 38 3.92 10.05 3.89
CA LEU A 38 3.08 10.41 5.03
C LEU A 38 2.71 9.16 5.84
N PRO A 39 2.31 9.34 7.12
CA PRO A 39 1.76 8.25 7.93
C PRO A 39 0.59 7.55 7.26
N TRP A 40 0.30 6.33 7.68
CA TRP A 40 -0.71 5.43 7.11
C TRP A 40 -2.08 6.07 6.89
N PHE A 41 -2.54 6.91 7.82
CA PHE A 41 -3.82 7.60 7.71
C PHE A 41 -3.60 9.11 7.62
N PRO A 42 -3.72 9.70 6.42
CA PRO A 42 -3.55 11.15 6.24
C PRO A 42 -4.67 11.97 6.89
N THR A 43 -5.72 11.34 7.43
CA THR A 43 -6.79 12.03 8.16
C THR A 43 -6.49 12.07 9.64
N SER A 44 -6.44 13.28 10.21
CA SER A 44 -6.14 13.51 11.63
C SER A 44 -7.06 12.74 12.60
N LYS A 45 -8.30 12.44 12.19
CA LYS A 45 -9.28 11.71 13.01
C LYS A 45 -9.01 10.21 13.11
N LEU A 46 -8.39 9.59 12.11
CA LEU A 46 -8.10 8.14 12.09
C LEU A 46 -6.69 7.81 12.54
N ARG A 47 -5.80 8.82 12.62
CA ARG A 47 -4.40 8.66 13.02
C ARG A 47 -4.24 7.99 14.41
N TYR A 48 -5.19 8.19 15.30
CA TYR A 48 -5.15 7.72 16.69
C TYR A 48 -6.01 6.47 16.94
N LEU A 49 -6.73 5.97 15.93
CA LEU A 49 -7.61 4.81 16.11
C LEU A 49 -6.80 3.56 16.45
N GLU A 50 -5.66 3.35 15.80
CA GLU A 50 -4.77 2.22 16.08
C GLU A 50 -4.12 2.36 17.47
N LEU A 51 -3.75 3.59 17.86
CA LEU A 51 -3.20 3.87 19.17
C LEU A 51 -4.22 3.66 20.29
N PHE A 52 -5.49 4.04 20.07
CA PHE A 52 -6.56 3.83 21.01
C PHE A 52 -6.86 2.34 21.24
N LEU A 53 -6.64 1.51 20.22
CA LEU A 53 -6.80 0.06 20.30
C LEU A 53 -5.62 -0.64 21.02
N ILE A 54 -4.42 -0.03 21.06
CA ILE A 54 -3.20 -0.64 21.62
C ILE A 54 -2.85 -0.06 23.00
N MET A 55 -3.03 1.24 23.22
CA MET A 55 -2.65 1.96 24.45
C MET A 55 -3.79 2.85 24.95
N GLY A 56 -4.42 2.46 26.02
CA GLY A 56 -5.59 3.17 26.57
C GLY A 56 -5.32 4.54 27.23
N ASP A 57 -4.09 5.05 27.28
CA ASP A 57 -3.71 6.23 28.05
C ASP A 57 -3.18 7.45 27.28
N GLY A 58 -2.99 7.36 25.96
CA GLY A 58 -2.75 8.51 25.08
C GLY A 58 -1.48 9.34 25.32
N THR A 59 -0.47 8.82 25.99
CA THR A 59 0.71 9.58 26.46
C THR A 59 1.94 9.61 25.54
N ILE A 60 1.87 9.11 24.30
CA ILE A 60 3.03 9.10 23.38
C ILE A 60 3.10 10.41 22.58
N PRO A 61 4.24 11.14 22.60
CA PRO A 61 4.42 12.34 21.80
C PRO A 61 4.24 12.10 20.29
N SER A 62 3.51 12.98 19.61
CA SER A 62 3.12 12.83 18.20
C SER A 62 4.29 12.64 17.22
N ASN A 63 5.48 13.18 17.55
CA ASN A 63 6.68 13.11 16.70
C ASN A 63 7.33 11.72 16.67
N HIS A 64 7.13 10.92 17.72
CA HIS A 64 7.66 9.57 17.84
C HIS A 64 6.63 8.49 17.47
N LEU A 65 5.37 8.86 17.44
CA LEU A 65 4.26 7.96 17.17
C LEU A 65 4.36 7.30 15.79
N HIS A 66 4.75 8.07 14.79
CA HIS A 66 4.93 7.61 13.41
C HIS A 66 6.00 6.51 13.28
N ASN A 67 7.13 6.68 13.98
CA ASN A 67 8.19 5.68 13.98
C ASN A 67 7.78 4.42 14.75
N PHE A 68 7.00 4.59 15.81
CA PHE A 68 6.50 3.49 16.63
C PHE A 68 5.44 2.66 15.90
N GLU A 69 4.53 3.32 15.18
CA GLU A 69 3.51 2.68 14.34
C GLU A 69 4.15 1.79 13.27
N HIS A 70 5.10 2.31 12.50
CA HIS A 70 5.84 1.52 11.51
C HIS A 70 6.67 0.40 12.14
N SER A 71 7.27 0.65 13.29
CA SER A 71 8.05 -0.34 14.02
C SER A 71 7.17 -1.48 14.54
N SER A 72 5.99 -1.18 15.10
CA SER A 72 5.08 -2.20 15.62
C SER A 72 4.49 -3.08 14.53
N ILE A 73 4.11 -2.50 13.39
CA ILE A 73 3.63 -3.24 12.22
C ILE A 73 4.75 -4.12 11.67
N SER A 74 5.96 -3.58 11.51
CA SER A 74 7.14 -4.33 11.06
C SER A 74 7.48 -5.47 12.02
N MET A 75 7.41 -5.23 13.32
CA MET A 75 7.65 -6.24 14.35
C MET A 75 6.60 -7.35 14.31
N THR A 76 5.32 -7.01 14.12
CA THR A 76 4.24 -7.99 13.98
C THR A 76 4.46 -8.89 12.76
N PHE A 77 4.82 -8.32 11.61
CA PHE A 77 5.16 -9.09 10.42
C PHE A 77 6.43 -9.92 10.59
N PHE A 78 7.44 -9.38 11.25
CA PHE A 78 8.68 -10.10 11.53
C PHE A 78 8.43 -11.29 12.45
N VAL A 79 7.68 -11.09 13.53
CA VAL A 79 7.28 -12.17 14.46
C VAL A 79 6.48 -13.22 13.72
N TYR A 80 5.46 -12.83 12.94
CA TYR A 80 4.66 -13.76 12.15
C TYR A 80 5.50 -14.56 11.16
N ALA A 81 6.34 -13.89 10.37
CA ALA A 81 7.22 -14.56 9.40
C ALA A 81 8.23 -15.48 10.07
N SER A 82 8.81 -15.05 11.20
CA SER A 82 9.76 -15.85 11.97
C SER A 82 9.09 -17.10 12.55
N PHE A 83 7.91 -16.96 13.16
CA PHE A 83 7.15 -18.11 13.66
C PHE A 83 6.70 -19.04 12.53
N ALA A 84 6.29 -18.53 11.37
CA ALA A 84 5.94 -19.35 10.23
C ALA A 84 7.14 -20.18 9.74
N ILE A 85 8.34 -19.57 9.64
CA ILE A 85 9.57 -20.26 9.26
C ILE A 85 10.00 -21.29 10.33
N ILE A 86 9.87 -20.95 11.61
CA ILE A 86 10.23 -21.85 12.72
C ILE A 86 9.29 -23.05 12.74
N LEU A 87 7.97 -22.81 12.61
CA LEU A 87 6.97 -23.89 12.55
C LEU A 87 7.18 -24.79 11.33
N ASP A 88 7.57 -24.19 10.20
CA ASP A 88 7.92 -24.94 8.99
C ASP A 88 9.14 -25.86 9.21
N ARG A 89 10.13 -25.41 9.96
CA ARG A 89 11.36 -26.18 10.28
C ARG A 89 11.18 -27.17 11.42
N MET A 90 10.40 -26.84 12.45
CA MET A 90 10.23 -27.69 13.64
C MET A 90 9.15 -28.76 13.50
N GLY A 91 8.28 -28.64 12.50
CA GLY A 91 7.14 -29.52 12.32
C GLY A 91 7.15 -30.41 11.07
N PRO A 92 8.28 -31.08 10.68
CA PRO A 92 8.26 -31.91 9.47
C PRO A 92 7.26 -33.08 9.57
N LYS A 93 6.92 -33.55 10.79
CA LYS A 93 5.88 -34.57 11.00
C LYS A 93 4.46 -34.00 11.05
N ALA A 94 4.27 -32.76 11.49
CA ALA A 94 2.97 -32.07 11.43
C ALA A 94 2.64 -31.63 9.99
N GLN A 95 3.66 -31.36 9.18
CA GLN A 95 3.52 -30.99 7.77
C GLN A 95 3.09 -32.16 6.87
N TYR A 96 3.39 -33.42 7.22
CA TYR A 96 2.83 -34.59 6.50
C TYR A 96 1.30 -34.65 6.62
N GLY A 97 0.71 -33.98 7.61
CA GLY A 97 -0.74 -33.85 7.78
C GLY A 97 -1.31 -32.55 7.15
N LEU A 98 -0.57 -31.44 7.13
CA LEU A 98 -0.96 -30.22 6.48
C LEU A 98 -0.68 -30.32 4.97
N THR A 99 -1.71 -30.20 4.21
CA THR A 99 -1.77 -30.36 2.76
C THR A 99 -0.60 -29.67 2.06
N GLN A 100 0.23 -30.43 1.39
CA GLN A 100 1.39 -29.93 0.65
C GLN A 100 1.02 -28.83 -0.37
N LEU A 101 -0.20 -28.83 -0.91
CA LEU A 101 -0.70 -27.81 -1.81
C LEU A 101 -0.99 -26.47 -1.07
N LEU A 102 -1.62 -26.55 0.09
CA LEU A 102 -1.86 -25.38 0.95
C LEU A 102 -0.54 -24.73 1.35
N GLY A 103 0.48 -25.53 1.67
CA GLY A 103 1.83 -25.05 1.97
C GLY A 103 2.44 -24.24 0.83
N GLN A 104 2.25 -24.65 -0.43
CA GLN A 104 2.76 -23.91 -1.60
C GLN A 104 2.13 -22.52 -1.73
N TYR A 105 0.82 -22.39 -1.56
CA TYR A 105 0.14 -21.08 -1.56
C TYR A 105 0.68 -20.14 -0.46
N HIS A 106 0.87 -20.67 0.75
CA HIS A 106 1.37 -19.88 1.88
C HIS A 106 2.85 -19.53 1.72
N LEU A 107 3.68 -20.39 1.15
CA LEU A 107 5.09 -20.10 0.87
C LEU A 107 5.23 -18.88 -0.07
N LEU A 108 4.42 -18.84 -1.12
CA LEU A 108 4.40 -17.72 -2.05
C LEU A 108 3.88 -16.44 -1.39
N LEU A 109 2.86 -16.54 -0.54
CA LEU A 109 2.39 -15.42 0.27
C LEU A 109 3.48 -14.89 1.20
N GLN A 110 4.24 -15.76 1.87
CA GLN A 110 5.34 -15.38 2.75
C GLN A 110 6.43 -14.61 2.02
N SER A 111 6.72 -14.94 0.76
CA SER A 111 7.70 -14.20 -0.04
C SER A 111 7.26 -12.75 -0.27
N VAL A 112 5.96 -12.50 -0.50
CA VAL A 112 5.40 -11.15 -0.67
C VAL A 112 5.37 -10.39 0.66
N ILE A 113 5.06 -11.07 1.76
CA ILE A 113 5.13 -10.49 3.11
C ILE A 113 6.57 -10.04 3.42
N LEU A 114 7.57 -10.82 3.03
CA LEU A 114 8.97 -10.44 3.20
C LEU A 114 9.31 -9.16 2.43
N VAL A 115 8.83 -9.03 1.19
CA VAL A 115 9.01 -7.80 0.39
C VAL A 115 8.34 -6.60 1.09
N SER A 116 7.11 -6.77 1.61
CA SER A 116 6.43 -5.73 2.41
C SER A 116 7.23 -5.31 3.63
N LEU A 117 7.78 -6.28 4.37
CA LEU A 117 8.60 -6.03 5.56
C LEU A 117 9.86 -5.24 5.19
N VAL A 118 10.62 -5.72 4.22
CA VAL A 118 11.87 -5.07 3.78
C VAL A 118 11.60 -3.65 3.30
N THR A 119 10.58 -3.45 2.47
CA THR A 119 10.23 -2.11 1.97
C THR A 119 9.70 -1.18 3.08
N THR A 120 9.05 -1.72 4.11
CA THR A 120 8.65 -0.93 5.29
C THR A 120 9.86 -0.45 6.06
N LEU A 121 10.82 -1.33 6.36
CA LEU A 121 12.08 -0.98 7.04
C LEU A 121 12.89 0.02 6.22
N MET A 122 12.99 -0.18 4.91
CA MET A 122 13.65 0.77 4.00
C MET A 122 12.93 2.13 3.98
N GLY A 123 11.59 2.16 4.07
CA GLY A 123 10.78 3.37 4.10
C GLY A 123 11.02 4.23 5.35
N ILE A 124 11.28 3.61 6.50
CA ILE A 124 11.69 4.32 7.73
C ILE A 124 13.01 5.06 7.52
N ARG A 125 13.97 4.40 6.88
CA ARG A 125 15.30 5.00 6.62
C ARG A 125 15.27 6.04 5.50
N ASN A 126 14.45 5.82 4.47
CA ASN A 126 14.39 6.66 3.27
C ASN A 126 12.95 7.14 2.99
N PRO A 127 12.37 8.01 3.82
CA PRO A 127 10.97 8.46 3.69
C PRO A 127 10.72 9.28 2.42
N LYS A 128 11.77 9.82 1.78
CA LYS A 128 11.68 10.60 0.54
C LYS A 128 11.64 9.73 -0.72
N SER A 129 11.80 8.42 -0.61
CA SER A 129 11.76 7.52 -1.77
C SER A 129 10.33 7.11 -2.10
N PHE A 130 9.80 7.65 -3.20
CA PHE A 130 8.51 7.23 -3.75
C PHE A 130 8.50 5.75 -4.13
N LEU A 131 9.58 5.25 -4.76
CA LEU A 131 9.67 3.86 -5.21
C LEU A 131 9.47 2.87 -4.06
N ILE A 132 10.09 3.12 -2.90
CA ILE A 132 9.94 2.26 -1.72
C ILE A 132 8.48 2.24 -1.25
N SER A 133 7.83 3.40 -1.17
CA SER A 133 6.42 3.51 -0.77
C SER A 133 5.49 2.86 -1.80
N PHE A 134 5.80 2.99 -3.09
CA PHE A 134 5.05 2.36 -4.18
C PHE A 134 5.13 0.83 -4.10
N VAL A 135 6.35 0.25 -4.00
CA VAL A 135 6.55 -1.20 -3.90
C VAL A 135 5.90 -1.77 -2.63
N ARG A 136 6.00 -1.07 -1.50
CA ARG A 136 5.31 -1.45 -0.26
C ARG A 136 3.80 -1.52 -0.45
N SER A 137 3.20 -0.48 -1.01
CA SER A 137 1.75 -0.42 -1.23
C SER A 137 1.29 -1.50 -2.22
N LEU A 138 2.07 -1.73 -3.28
CA LEU A 138 1.83 -2.77 -4.26
C LEU A 138 1.90 -4.17 -3.64
N SER A 139 2.89 -4.42 -2.79
CA SER A 139 3.02 -5.73 -2.12
C SER A 139 1.87 -6.00 -1.14
N ILE A 140 1.40 -4.99 -0.41
CA ILE A 140 0.21 -5.12 0.46
C ILE A 140 -1.05 -5.38 -0.36
N LEU A 141 -1.23 -4.66 -1.46
CA LEU A 141 -2.34 -4.88 -2.40
C LEU A 141 -2.32 -6.31 -2.95
N PHE A 142 -1.15 -6.77 -3.38
CA PHE A 142 -0.97 -8.12 -3.92
C PHE A 142 -1.24 -9.21 -2.88
N GLN A 143 -0.84 -9.03 -1.62
CA GLN A 143 -1.19 -9.95 -0.52
C GLN A 143 -2.70 -10.10 -0.41
N GLY A 144 -3.45 -9.00 -0.51
CA GLY A 144 -4.91 -9.02 -0.51
C GLY A 144 -5.49 -9.85 -1.66
N VAL A 145 -5.03 -9.58 -2.88
CA VAL A 145 -5.45 -10.32 -4.09
C VAL A 145 -5.13 -11.80 -3.97
N TRP A 146 -3.91 -12.14 -3.55
CA TRP A 146 -3.46 -13.53 -3.43
C TRP A 146 -4.20 -14.31 -2.34
N LEU A 147 -4.46 -13.69 -1.18
CA LEU A 147 -5.25 -14.29 -0.11
C LEU A 147 -6.68 -14.60 -0.55
N MET A 148 -7.35 -13.67 -1.23
CA MET A 148 -8.70 -13.90 -1.76
C MET A 148 -8.68 -15.04 -2.78
N PHE A 149 -7.75 -14.98 -3.74
CA PHE A 149 -7.60 -16.01 -4.77
C PHE A 149 -7.36 -17.41 -4.15
N MET A 150 -6.42 -17.51 -3.22
CA MET A 150 -6.12 -18.74 -2.50
C MET A 150 -7.36 -19.28 -1.76
N GLY A 151 -8.15 -18.40 -1.14
CA GLY A 151 -9.40 -18.78 -0.49
C GLY A 151 -10.37 -19.46 -1.46
N PHE A 152 -10.58 -18.89 -2.63
CA PHE A 152 -11.45 -19.49 -3.64
C PHE A 152 -10.91 -20.80 -4.20
N MET A 153 -9.61 -20.85 -4.51
CA MET A 153 -8.98 -22.04 -5.10
C MET A 153 -8.99 -23.25 -4.16
N LEU A 154 -8.83 -23.02 -2.86
CA LEU A 154 -8.70 -24.12 -1.89
C LEU A 154 -10.04 -24.60 -1.30
N TRP A 155 -11.05 -23.72 -1.23
CA TRP A 155 -12.33 -24.07 -0.58
C TRP A 155 -13.53 -24.10 -1.53
N THR A 156 -13.36 -23.84 -2.82
CA THR A 156 -14.41 -23.97 -3.82
C THR A 156 -14.14 -25.21 -4.69
N PRO A 157 -14.96 -26.27 -4.63
CA PRO A 157 -14.70 -27.51 -5.35
C PRO A 157 -14.55 -27.34 -6.87
N ALA A 158 -15.25 -26.35 -7.45
CA ALA A 158 -15.22 -26.08 -8.90
C ALA A 158 -13.85 -25.59 -9.40
N PHE A 159 -13.02 -25.01 -8.54
CA PHE A 159 -11.69 -24.47 -8.89
C PHE A 159 -10.53 -25.38 -8.51
N MET A 160 -10.84 -26.52 -7.91
CA MET A 160 -9.82 -27.46 -7.44
C MET A 160 -9.02 -28.04 -8.62
N PRO A 161 -7.68 -28.12 -8.52
CA PRO A 161 -6.87 -28.75 -9.56
C PRO A 161 -7.26 -30.19 -9.80
N LYS A 162 -7.27 -30.62 -11.07
CA LYS A 162 -7.59 -32.02 -11.45
C LYS A 162 -6.70 -32.99 -10.69
N GLY A 163 -7.31 -34.00 -10.07
CA GLY A 163 -6.64 -35.00 -9.27
C GLY A 163 -6.44 -34.64 -7.80
N CYS A 164 -6.95 -33.46 -7.37
CA CYS A 164 -7.01 -33.06 -5.97
C CYS A 164 -8.47 -32.91 -5.53
N TYR A 165 -8.74 -33.08 -4.25
CA TYR A 165 -10.09 -33.04 -3.66
C TYR A 165 -10.04 -32.55 -2.22
N LEU A 166 -11.20 -32.11 -1.73
CA LEU A 166 -11.38 -31.75 -0.32
C LEU A 166 -11.67 -32.97 0.50
N ASN A 167 -10.85 -33.24 1.50
CA ASN A 167 -11.05 -34.29 2.50
C ASN A 167 -11.41 -33.63 3.84
N LEU A 168 -12.18 -34.35 4.67
CA LEU A 168 -12.50 -33.93 6.03
C LEU A 168 -11.61 -34.73 6.99
N GLU A 169 -10.65 -34.09 7.61
CA GLU A 169 -9.72 -34.66 8.57
C GLU A 169 -9.83 -33.94 9.91
N GLU A 170 -10.09 -34.64 10.98
CA GLU A 170 -10.21 -34.10 12.33
C GLU A 170 -11.17 -32.91 12.43
N GLY A 171 -12.28 -32.92 11.69
CA GLY A 171 -13.26 -31.84 11.66
C GLY A 171 -12.87 -30.64 10.78
N HIS A 172 -11.74 -30.70 10.07
CA HIS A 172 -11.26 -29.65 9.17
C HIS A 172 -11.23 -30.11 7.70
N LYS A 173 -11.63 -29.22 6.79
CA LYS A 173 -11.49 -29.47 5.35
C LYS A 173 -10.03 -29.24 4.94
N VAL A 174 -9.42 -30.25 4.35
CA VAL A 174 -8.04 -30.22 3.84
C VAL A 174 -8.01 -30.64 2.38
N VAL A 175 -7.10 -30.07 1.59
CA VAL A 175 -6.93 -30.45 0.17
C VAL A 175 -5.96 -31.64 0.09
N ARG A 176 -6.38 -32.70 -0.55
CA ARG A 176 -5.56 -33.91 -0.83
C ARG A 176 -5.51 -34.16 -2.33
N CYS A 177 -4.41 -34.74 -2.80
CA CYS A 177 -4.27 -35.18 -4.18
C CYS A 177 -4.11 -36.71 -4.24
N HIS A 178 -4.66 -37.35 -5.28
CA HIS A 178 -4.67 -38.80 -5.41
C HIS A 178 -3.28 -39.41 -5.64
N SER A 179 -2.36 -38.61 -6.25
CA SER A 179 -1.00 -39.07 -6.55
C SER A 179 0.02 -37.96 -6.35
N HIS A 180 1.28 -38.35 -6.18
CA HIS A 180 2.40 -37.39 -6.12
C HIS A 180 2.51 -36.56 -7.40
N GLU A 181 2.27 -37.17 -8.56
CA GLU A 181 2.28 -36.47 -9.84
C GLU A 181 1.17 -35.41 -9.95
N ALA A 182 -0.05 -35.73 -9.48
CA ALA A 182 -1.14 -34.76 -9.41
C ALA A 182 -0.79 -33.55 -8.48
N LEU A 183 -0.13 -33.84 -7.37
CA LEU A 183 0.33 -32.80 -6.45
C LEU A 183 1.39 -31.89 -7.05
N GLU A 184 2.43 -32.46 -7.69
CA GLU A 184 3.49 -31.66 -8.31
C GLU A 184 2.95 -30.79 -9.46
N ARG A 185 2.04 -31.34 -10.27
CA ARG A 185 1.32 -30.57 -11.28
C ARG A 185 0.50 -29.44 -10.65
N ALA A 186 -0.22 -29.69 -9.57
CA ALA A 186 -0.99 -28.68 -8.86
C ALA A 186 -0.08 -27.55 -8.32
N LYS A 187 1.06 -27.87 -7.72
CA LYS A 187 2.06 -26.88 -7.25
C LYS A 187 2.61 -26.03 -8.40
N SER A 188 2.91 -26.66 -9.54
CA SER A 188 3.39 -25.94 -10.73
C SER A 188 2.34 -24.97 -11.26
N LEU A 189 1.06 -25.35 -11.24
CA LEU A 189 -0.05 -24.47 -11.60
C LEU A 189 -0.17 -23.28 -10.62
N VAL A 190 0.00 -23.49 -9.32
CA VAL A 190 0.01 -22.42 -8.32
C VAL A 190 1.12 -21.42 -8.58
N ASN A 191 2.33 -21.89 -8.89
CA ASN A 191 3.46 -21.01 -9.22
C ASN A 191 3.18 -20.18 -10.48
N LEU A 192 2.59 -20.81 -11.50
CA LEU A 192 2.20 -20.14 -12.73
C LEU A 192 1.13 -19.06 -12.47
N GLN A 193 0.09 -19.41 -11.72
CA GLN A 193 -0.97 -18.46 -11.33
C GLN A 193 -0.40 -17.29 -10.54
N PHE A 194 0.47 -17.54 -9.57
CA PHE A 194 1.14 -16.50 -8.80
C PHE A 194 1.88 -15.51 -9.72
N SER A 195 2.67 -16.04 -10.65
CA SER A 195 3.43 -15.21 -11.60
C SER A 195 2.52 -14.37 -12.48
N TRP A 196 1.43 -14.95 -13.00
CA TRP A 196 0.46 -14.21 -13.81
C TRP A 196 -0.28 -13.12 -13.02
N PHE A 197 -0.70 -13.42 -11.79
CA PHE A 197 -1.32 -12.41 -10.92
C PHE A 197 -0.35 -11.29 -10.57
N LEU A 198 0.93 -11.62 -10.29
CA LEU A 198 1.94 -10.62 -9.99
C LEU A 198 2.17 -9.68 -11.17
N ILE A 199 2.28 -10.22 -12.39
CA ILE A 199 2.40 -9.44 -13.62
C ILE A 199 1.18 -8.55 -13.80
N LEU A 200 -0.02 -9.12 -13.70
CA LEU A 200 -1.29 -8.40 -13.91
C LEU A 200 -1.43 -7.23 -12.92
N VAL A 201 -1.25 -7.49 -11.63
CA VAL A 201 -1.38 -6.45 -10.58
C VAL A 201 -0.32 -5.36 -10.76
N THR A 202 0.91 -5.73 -11.13
CA THR A 202 1.98 -4.76 -11.39
C THR A 202 1.66 -3.89 -12.61
N VAL A 203 1.22 -4.48 -13.72
CA VAL A 203 0.81 -3.73 -14.92
C VAL A 203 -0.35 -2.80 -14.61
N CYS A 204 -1.38 -3.27 -13.91
CA CYS A 204 -2.52 -2.43 -13.49
C CYS A 204 -2.06 -1.26 -12.60
N ALA A 205 -1.16 -1.50 -11.65
CA ALA A 205 -0.62 -0.45 -10.78
C ALA A 205 0.21 0.58 -11.57
N MET A 206 0.99 0.15 -12.55
CA MET A 206 1.75 1.05 -13.42
C MET A 206 0.83 1.88 -14.33
N CYS A 207 -0.20 1.27 -14.91
CA CYS A 207 -1.21 2.00 -15.67
C CYS A 207 -1.95 3.04 -14.81
N LEU A 208 -2.32 2.66 -13.59
CA LEU A 208 -2.93 3.55 -12.61
C LEU A 208 -1.99 4.71 -12.24
N TYR A 209 -0.71 4.43 -12.04
CA TYR A 209 0.32 5.43 -11.78
C TYR A 209 0.40 6.46 -12.92
N LEU A 210 0.55 6.00 -14.16
CA LEU A 210 0.63 6.88 -15.32
C LEU A 210 -0.64 7.72 -15.51
N PHE A 211 -1.81 7.10 -15.32
CA PHE A 211 -3.10 7.78 -15.40
C PHE A 211 -3.25 8.90 -14.36
N LEU A 212 -2.91 8.60 -13.10
CA LEU A 212 -3.03 9.57 -12.01
C LEU A 212 -2.00 10.69 -12.13
N ILE A 213 -0.77 10.41 -12.55
CA ILE A 213 0.24 11.46 -12.83
C ILE A 213 -0.26 12.41 -13.92
N LYS A 214 -0.86 11.89 -14.98
CA LYS A 214 -1.42 12.74 -16.03
C LYS A 214 -2.52 13.66 -15.49
N ILE A 215 -3.43 13.14 -14.68
CA ILE A 215 -4.54 13.93 -14.10
C ILE A 215 -4.03 14.98 -13.12
N TYR A 216 -3.19 14.58 -12.18
CA TYR A 216 -2.73 15.50 -11.13
C TYR A 216 -1.62 16.44 -11.61
N GLY A 217 -0.77 16.02 -12.56
CA GLY A 217 0.26 16.86 -13.16
C GLY A 217 -0.33 18.05 -13.91
N HIS A 218 -1.36 17.84 -14.74
CA HIS A 218 -2.09 18.92 -15.41
C HIS A 218 -2.73 19.91 -14.40
N LYS A 219 -3.24 19.41 -13.28
CA LYS A 219 -3.85 20.26 -12.26
C LYS A 219 -2.85 21.15 -11.55
N VAL A 220 -1.64 20.67 -11.33
CA VAL A 220 -0.54 21.44 -10.72
C VAL A 220 -0.05 22.51 -11.68
N GLU A 221 0.13 22.18 -12.95
CA GLU A 221 0.53 23.11 -13.99
C GLU A 221 -0.49 24.23 -14.16
N TYR A 222 -1.78 23.91 -14.24
CA TYR A 222 -2.87 24.89 -14.34
C TYR A 222 -2.92 25.82 -13.13
N ASN A 223 -2.82 25.30 -11.91
CA ASN A 223 -2.81 26.10 -10.69
C ASN A 223 -1.55 26.97 -10.56
N SER A 224 -0.42 26.55 -11.12
CA SER A 224 0.79 27.36 -11.14
C SER A 224 0.65 28.53 -12.11
N LEU A 225 0.04 28.32 -13.27
CA LEU A 225 -0.24 29.37 -14.26
C LEU A 225 -1.21 30.41 -13.70
N LEU A 226 -2.30 29.99 -13.03
CA LEU A 226 -3.23 30.93 -12.38
C LEU A 226 -2.55 31.80 -11.32
N LYS A 227 -1.64 31.21 -10.51
CA LYS A 227 -0.87 31.98 -9.53
C LYS A 227 0.14 32.92 -10.14
N TYR A 228 0.64 32.66 -11.34
CA TYR A 228 1.46 33.61 -12.07
C TYR A 228 0.61 34.78 -12.59
N GLU A 229 -0.55 34.47 -13.19
CA GLU A 229 -1.50 35.47 -13.66
C GLU A 229 -2.01 36.41 -12.52
N GLU A 230 -2.36 35.82 -11.36
CA GLU A 230 -2.74 36.61 -10.17
C GLU A 230 -1.62 37.53 -9.70
N ARG A 231 -0.37 37.06 -9.68
CA ARG A 231 0.79 37.88 -9.28
C ARG A 231 1.09 39.01 -10.25
N ASP A 232 1.04 38.74 -11.56
CA ASP A 232 1.26 39.74 -12.58
C ASP A 232 0.19 40.84 -12.49
N LEU A 233 -1.07 40.49 -12.18
CA LEU A 233 -2.16 41.47 -11.96
C LEU A 233 -1.95 42.31 -10.67
N GLU A 234 -1.47 41.68 -9.57
CA GLU A 234 -1.16 42.40 -8.33
C GLU A 234 0.03 43.36 -8.52
N GLU A 235 1.06 42.97 -9.26
CA GLU A 235 2.22 43.83 -9.57
C GLU A 235 1.82 45.03 -10.45
N ASP A 236 0.93 44.82 -11.45
CA ASP A 236 0.40 45.89 -12.29
C ASP A 236 -0.48 46.89 -11.49
N GLU A 237 -1.34 46.39 -10.56
CA GLU A 237 -2.12 47.27 -9.67
C GLU A 237 -1.24 48.09 -8.71
N ASP A 238 -0.16 47.52 -8.18
CA ASP A 238 0.77 48.22 -7.30
C ASP A 238 1.58 49.26 -8.06
N GLU A 239 2.01 49.01 -9.30
CA GLU A 239 2.68 49.99 -10.16
C GLU A 239 1.75 51.15 -10.51
N ASP A 240 0.47 50.92 -10.80
CA ASP A 240 -0.53 51.95 -11.08
C ASP A 240 -0.82 52.81 -9.85
N VAL A 241 -0.88 52.23 -8.66
CA VAL A 241 -1.05 52.93 -7.38
C VAL A 241 0.17 53.78 -7.06
N GLU A 242 1.39 53.32 -7.31
CA GLU A 242 2.62 54.10 -7.13
C GLU A 242 2.73 55.23 -8.15
N ALA A 243 2.34 55.02 -9.41
CA ALA A 243 2.31 56.05 -10.45
C ALA A 243 1.31 57.15 -10.11
N GLN A 244 0.10 56.83 -9.63
CA GLN A 244 -0.89 57.80 -9.16
C GLN A 244 -0.41 58.61 -7.92
N LYS A 245 0.31 57.95 -7.01
CA LYS A 245 0.89 58.62 -5.82
C LYS A 245 2.00 59.58 -6.19
N LYS A 246 2.85 59.25 -7.16
CA LYS A 246 3.91 60.13 -7.70
C LYS A 246 3.31 61.35 -8.44
N SER A 247 2.23 61.14 -9.22
CA SER A 247 1.49 62.20 -9.92
C SER A 247 0.89 63.22 -8.94
N LYS A 248 0.20 62.74 -7.89
CA LYS A 248 -0.38 63.62 -6.85
C LYS A 248 0.67 64.39 -6.03
N LEU A 249 1.85 63.80 -5.80
CA LEU A 249 2.94 64.46 -5.10
C LEU A 249 3.64 65.52 -5.97
N GLY A 250 3.64 65.30 -7.29
CA GLY A 250 4.13 66.28 -8.29
C GLY A 250 3.25 67.52 -8.37
N GLU A 251 1.91 67.33 -8.39
CA GLU A 251 0.93 68.46 -8.39
C GLU A 251 0.98 69.30 -7.11
N SER A 252 1.13 68.64 -5.94
CA SER A 252 1.23 69.33 -4.66
C SER A 252 2.47 70.20 -4.53
N LYS A 253 3.57 69.89 -5.21
CA LYS A 253 4.81 70.76 -5.22
C LYS A 253 4.74 71.94 -6.18
N SER A 254 3.85 71.89 -7.19
CA SER A 254 3.66 72.97 -8.13
C SER A 254 2.83 74.17 -7.56
N PHE A 255 2.06 73.97 -6.49
CA PHE A 255 1.22 74.99 -5.85
C PHE A 255 1.93 75.80 -4.74
N VAL A 256 3.19 75.46 -4.40
CA VAL A 256 3.93 76.11 -3.32
C VAL A 256 4.90 77.20 -3.84
N HIS A 257 4.95 77.43 -5.15
CA HIS A 257 5.79 78.47 -5.77
C HIS A 257 5.00 79.52 -6.60
N LEU A 258 3.94 80.06 -5.98
CA LEU A 258 3.32 81.34 -6.48
C LEU A 258 3.10 82.30 -5.32
#